data_51fa31d3db8ca28bc3b7ba6bc93fe00c
#
_entry.id   51fa31d3db8ca28bc3b7ba6bc93fe00c
#
_cell.length_a   1.000
_cell.length_b   1.000
_cell.length_c   1.000
_cell.angle_alpha   90.00
_cell.angle_beta   90.00
_cell.angle_gamma   90.00
#
_symmetry.space_group_name_H-M   'P 1'
#
loop_
_entity.id
_entity.type
_entity.pdbx_description
1 polymer ?
#
loop_
_entity_poly.entity_id
_entity_poly.type
_entity_poly.pdbx_seq_one_letter_code
_entity_poly.pdbx_strand_id
1 'polypeptide(L)'
;MGLRFANDDRNSNLLSNLAIANIAGGAKATVLEEVERYALNSIKLRYGEEIYLRDDQADDFTKWVKLYDKKYNNRPKDAAGRLYDTTFILKLDSRTFALILVGSSIYRFDIISRLSKGSKNIANDAVVYIFGRHYKKYVKELKEYTVRIKPGTLYIYNVSGYRNSDTKSDSINSIVRDMHKRDLGTLFYDGKVKEIVCEHIDSFINNKDIYESRDLNHKTGILLYGEPGTGKTSLVTALATKYDYSIVVVDMATFDCLDVNVLTQCINADTSKFIVLLEDIDTLYTTLNREEGLDKDTKKVVNKLLQFLDSSSSPSDVIFIATTNNIDILDEAITRDGRFDLKIEVGPISKETAKEMAMSFGIDDADADKLVAKVKKPKVNQAKFQNMILQYFKDQVFRSNKLKVEEDNE
;
A
#
# COMPACT_ATOMS: atom_id res chain seq x y z
N MET A 1 40.27 14.62 -13.09
CA MET A 1 41.35 13.65 -12.97
C MET A 1 40.73 12.26 -12.97
N GLY A 2 40.78 11.58 -14.12
CA GLY A 2 39.97 10.37 -14.35
C GLY A 2 40.62 9.14 -13.70
N LEU A 3 39.91 8.51 -12.81
CA LEU A 3 40.21 7.14 -12.39
C LEU A 3 39.87 6.19 -13.54
N ARG A 4 40.91 5.74 -14.25
CA ARG A 4 40.82 4.69 -15.26
C ARG A 4 40.46 3.37 -14.57
N PHE A 5 39.34 2.80 -14.93
CA PHE A 5 38.88 1.47 -14.52
C PHE A 5 39.74 0.38 -15.22
N ALA A 6 40.95 0.18 -14.75
CA ALA A 6 41.84 -0.91 -15.21
C ALA A 6 41.48 -2.30 -14.62
N ASN A 7 40.46 -2.39 -13.74
CA ASN A 7 40.09 -3.62 -13.02
C ASN A 7 38.79 -4.28 -13.52
N ASP A 8 38.09 -3.71 -14.49
CA ASP A 8 36.75 -4.20 -14.90
C ASP A 8 36.80 -5.53 -15.67
N ASP A 9 37.88 -5.78 -16.43
CA ASP A 9 37.99 -6.98 -17.25
C ASP A 9 38.41 -8.23 -16.45
N ARG A 10 39.20 -8.09 -15.37
CA ARG A 10 39.53 -9.24 -14.49
C ARG A 10 38.32 -9.70 -13.68
N ASN A 11 37.52 -8.77 -13.17
CA ASN A 11 36.34 -9.09 -12.37
C ASN A 11 35.20 -9.62 -13.24
N SER A 12 35.05 -9.15 -14.50
CA SER A 12 34.05 -9.70 -15.42
C SER A 12 34.40 -11.13 -15.86
N ASN A 13 35.68 -11.44 -16.00
CA ASN A 13 36.15 -12.79 -16.28
C ASN A 13 36.00 -13.72 -15.07
N LEU A 14 36.28 -13.24 -13.86
CA LEU A 14 36.07 -14.01 -12.63
C LEU A 14 34.58 -14.37 -12.48
N LEU A 15 33.69 -13.39 -12.57
CA LEU A 15 32.24 -13.61 -12.47
C LEU A 15 31.70 -14.46 -13.61
N SER A 16 32.20 -14.32 -14.83
CA SER A 16 31.86 -15.19 -15.97
C SER A 16 32.27 -16.63 -15.70
N ASN A 17 33.49 -16.85 -15.17
CA ASN A 17 33.99 -18.17 -14.83
C ASN A 17 33.26 -18.78 -13.65
N LEU A 18 32.90 -17.97 -12.64
CA LEU A 18 32.10 -18.38 -11.48
C LEU A 18 30.66 -18.72 -11.88
N ALA A 19 30.03 -17.94 -12.76
CA ALA A 19 28.73 -18.26 -13.33
C ALA A 19 28.77 -19.56 -14.15
N ILE A 20 29.84 -19.80 -14.90
CA ILE A 20 30.07 -21.04 -15.65
C ILE A 20 30.32 -22.22 -14.71
N ALA A 21 31.06 -22.04 -13.63
CA ALA A 21 31.32 -23.09 -12.63
C ALA A 21 30.04 -23.48 -11.87
N ASN A 22 29.17 -22.54 -11.53
CA ASN A 22 27.86 -22.78 -10.93
C ASN A 22 26.90 -23.47 -11.94
N ILE A 23 27.05 -23.18 -13.21
CA ILE A 23 26.39 -23.85 -14.32
C ILE A 23 26.80 -25.35 -14.39
N ALA A 24 28.01 -25.68 -13.97
CA ALA A 24 28.53 -27.05 -13.98
C ALA A 24 28.11 -27.92 -12.76
N GLY A 25 27.37 -27.37 -11.80
CA GLY A 25 26.76 -28.14 -10.69
C GLY A 25 27.67 -28.45 -9.51
N GLY A 26 28.79 -27.74 -9.34
CA GLY A 26 29.78 -28.06 -8.34
C GLY A 26 30.50 -26.87 -7.69
N ALA A 27 29.86 -25.70 -7.57
CA ALA A 27 30.49 -24.57 -6.89
C ALA A 27 30.68 -24.87 -5.40
N LYS A 28 31.91 -24.91 -4.94
CA LYS A 28 32.26 -25.01 -3.51
C LYS A 28 31.69 -23.79 -2.77
N ALA A 29 31.27 -23.96 -1.52
CA ALA A 29 30.69 -22.90 -0.67
C ALA A 29 31.53 -21.62 -0.69
N THR A 30 32.84 -21.71 -0.72
CA THR A 30 33.81 -20.58 -0.84
C THR A 30 33.61 -19.69 -2.07
N VAL A 31 33.19 -20.25 -3.20
CA VAL A 31 32.97 -19.47 -4.44
C VAL A 31 31.68 -18.66 -4.34
N LEU A 32 30.65 -19.24 -3.74
CA LEU A 32 29.37 -18.55 -3.50
C LEU A 32 29.59 -17.37 -2.55
N GLU A 33 30.32 -17.56 -1.45
CA GLU A 33 30.66 -16.49 -0.48
C GLU A 33 31.44 -15.34 -1.11
N GLU A 34 32.35 -15.60 -2.07
CA GLU A 34 33.08 -14.55 -2.79
C GLU A 34 32.16 -13.74 -3.71
N VAL A 35 31.22 -14.38 -4.40
CA VAL A 35 30.25 -13.69 -5.23
C VAL A 35 29.26 -12.88 -4.39
N GLU A 36 28.81 -13.42 -3.28
CA GLU A 36 27.99 -12.73 -2.30
C GLU A 36 28.68 -11.46 -1.80
N ARG A 37 29.93 -11.56 -1.40
CA ARG A 37 30.76 -10.42 -0.96
C ARG A 37 30.92 -9.38 -2.08
N TYR A 38 31.12 -9.82 -3.33
CA TYR A 38 31.23 -8.92 -4.48
C TYR A 38 29.90 -8.22 -4.77
N ALA A 39 28.77 -8.93 -4.72
CA ALA A 39 27.44 -8.35 -4.90
C ALA A 39 27.17 -7.25 -3.86
N LEU A 40 27.42 -7.54 -2.58
CA LEU A 40 27.26 -6.58 -1.48
C LEU A 40 28.16 -5.34 -1.65
N ASN A 41 29.41 -5.53 -2.07
CA ASN A 41 30.31 -4.41 -2.33
C ASN A 41 29.85 -3.59 -3.53
N SER A 42 29.32 -4.23 -4.58
CA SER A 42 28.78 -3.54 -5.75
C SER A 42 27.57 -2.68 -5.39
N ILE A 43 26.70 -3.15 -4.49
CA ILE A 43 25.56 -2.40 -3.97
C ILE A 43 26.05 -1.20 -3.17
N LYS A 44 27.00 -1.40 -2.23
CA LYS A 44 27.63 -0.31 -1.44
C LYS A 44 28.26 0.77 -2.35
N LEU A 45 28.82 0.37 -3.48
CA LEU A 45 29.40 1.26 -4.49
C LEU A 45 28.36 1.80 -5.49
N ARG A 46 27.07 1.52 -5.31
CA ARG A 46 25.96 1.90 -6.21
C ARG A 46 26.04 1.29 -7.62
N TYR A 47 26.67 0.13 -7.79
CA TYR A 47 26.66 -0.65 -9.04
C TYR A 47 25.71 -1.85 -9.00
N GLY A 48 24.81 -1.87 -8.04
CA GLY A 48 23.82 -2.91 -7.85
C GLY A 48 22.68 -2.46 -6.97
N GLU A 49 21.65 -3.29 -6.92
CA GLU A 49 20.44 -3.09 -6.09
C GLU A 49 19.95 -4.42 -5.53
N GLU A 50 19.46 -4.37 -4.31
CA GLU A 50 18.82 -5.47 -3.61
C GLU A 50 17.30 -5.35 -3.73
N ILE A 51 16.65 -6.45 -4.05
CA ILE A 51 15.19 -6.54 -4.15
C ILE A 51 14.73 -7.70 -3.28
N TYR A 52 13.84 -7.41 -2.33
CA TYR A 52 13.17 -8.41 -1.52
C TYR A 52 11.82 -8.74 -2.12
N LEU A 53 11.54 -10.02 -2.32
CA LEU A 53 10.31 -10.55 -2.90
C LEU A 53 9.65 -11.49 -1.89
N ARG A 54 8.35 -11.33 -1.69
CA ARG A 54 7.56 -12.15 -0.78
C ARG A 54 6.97 -13.37 -1.49
N ASP A 55 6.49 -14.34 -0.71
CA ASP A 55 5.84 -15.56 -1.20
C ASP A 55 4.70 -15.28 -2.20
N ASP A 56 3.93 -14.21 -2.02
CA ASP A 56 2.86 -13.82 -2.94
C ASP A 56 3.35 -13.35 -4.33
N GLN A 57 4.63 -12.99 -4.46
CA GLN A 57 5.29 -12.62 -5.70
C GLN A 57 6.07 -13.80 -6.33
N ALA A 58 6.09 -14.95 -5.67
CA ALA A 58 6.94 -16.09 -6.04
C ALA A 58 6.60 -16.66 -7.43
N ASP A 59 5.34 -16.66 -7.85
CA ASP A 59 4.94 -17.14 -9.17
C ASP A 59 5.49 -16.26 -10.30
N ASP A 60 5.41 -14.95 -10.15
CA ASP A 60 5.87 -13.99 -11.16
C ASP A 60 7.39 -13.90 -11.15
N PHE A 61 8.02 -13.94 -9.98
CA PHE A 61 9.46 -14.09 -9.84
C PHE A 61 9.97 -15.38 -10.54
N THR A 62 9.27 -16.48 -10.35
CA THR A 62 9.56 -17.74 -11.00
C THR A 62 9.52 -17.63 -12.54
N LYS A 63 8.53 -16.90 -13.08
CA LYS A 63 8.45 -16.64 -14.54
C LYS A 63 9.63 -15.81 -15.02
N TRP A 64 10.01 -14.77 -14.26
CA TRP A 64 11.17 -13.94 -14.60
C TRP A 64 12.48 -14.75 -14.59
N VAL A 65 12.71 -15.59 -13.56
CA VAL A 65 13.88 -16.47 -13.51
C VAL A 65 13.96 -17.38 -14.71
N LYS A 66 12.83 -17.96 -15.15
CA LYS A 66 12.77 -18.85 -16.33
C LYS A 66 13.25 -18.18 -17.63
N LEU A 67 13.15 -16.86 -17.77
CA LEU A 67 13.64 -16.15 -18.96
C LEU A 67 15.16 -16.26 -19.12
N TYR A 68 15.89 -16.32 -18.01
CA TYR A 68 17.35 -16.26 -17.98
C TYR A 68 18.01 -17.58 -17.55
N ASP A 69 17.30 -18.44 -16.78
CA ASP A 69 17.84 -19.69 -16.26
C ASP A 69 17.49 -20.90 -17.13
N LYS A 70 18.37 -21.25 -18.05
CA LYS A 70 18.22 -22.45 -18.87
C LYS A 70 18.16 -23.76 -18.06
N LYS A 71 18.60 -23.75 -16.80
CA LYS A 71 18.61 -24.87 -15.86
C LYS A 71 17.49 -24.82 -14.82
N TYR A 72 16.51 -23.94 -15.00
CA TYR A 72 15.41 -23.78 -14.06
C TYR A 72 14.76 -25.13 -13.66
N ASN A 73 14.61 -26.06 -14.62
CA ASN A 73 13.98 -27.34 -14.38
C ASN A 73 14.73 -28.20 -13.36
N ASN A 74 16.01 -27.99 -13.16
CA ASN A 74 16.88 -28.71 -12.22
C ASN A 74 17.00 -28.02 -10.85
N ARG A 75 16.31 -26.87 -10.63
CA ARG A 75 16.32 -26.17 -9.36
C ARG A 75 15.34 -26.79 -8.35
N PRO A 76 15.61 -26.72 -7.05
CA PRO A 76 14.65 -27.10 -6.02
C PRO A 76 13.35 -26.30 -6.16
N LYS A 77 12.21 -26.99 -5.99
CA LYS A 77 10.87 -26.42 -6.16
C LYS A 77 9.93 -26.93 -5.09
N ASP A 78 8.94 -26.11 -4.76
CA ASP A 78 7.78 -26.52 -3.95
C ASP A 78 6.76 -27.33 -4.79
N ALA A 79 5.67 -27.76 -4.15
CA ALA A 79 4.59 -28.50 -4.80
C ALA A 79 3.88 -27.72 -5.92
N ALA A 80 3.94 -26.39 -5.91
CA ALA A 80 3.38 -25.50 -6.94
C ALA A 80 4.38 -25.22 -8.09
N GLY A 81 5.60 -25.80 -8.02
CA GLY A 81 6.65 -25.59 -9.02
C GLY A 81 7.39 -24.26 -8.93
N ARG A 82 7.28 -23.54 -7.79
CA ARG A 82 8.01 -22.31 -7.48
C ARG A 82 9.38 -22.64 -6.91
N LEU A 83 10.35 -21.73 -7.06
CA LEU A 83 11.68 -21.90 -6.43
C LEU A 83 11.55 -22.01 -4.92
N TYR A 84 12.29 -22.96 -4.35
CA TYR A 84 12.24 -23.29 -2.94
C TYR A 84 13.64 -23.48 -2.36
N ASP A 85 13.92 -22.86 -1.22
CA ASP A 85 15.11 -23.03 -0.39
C ASP A 85 16.43 -23.23 -1.17
N THR A 86 16.75 -22.29 -2.04
CA THR A 86 17.88 -22.39 -2.97
C THR A 86 18.67 -21.09 -3.09
N THR A 87 19.97 -21.22 -3.39
CA THR A 87 20.83 -20.08 -3.72
C THR A 87 21.57 -20.35 -5.02
N PHE A 88 21.55 -19.38 -5.92
CA PHE A 88 22.27 -19.49 -7.21
C PHE A 88 22.54 -18.13 -7.84
N ILE A 89 23.44 -18.12 -8.80
CA ILE A 89 23.76 -16.95 -9.62
C ILE A 89 23.12 -17.11 -10.98
N LEU A 90 22.49 -16.04 -11.44
CA LEU A 90 21.89 -15.93 -12.73
C LEU A 90 22.66 -14.92 -13.57
N LYS A 91 23.07 -15.31 -14.77
CA LYS A 91 23.67 -14.39 -15.74
C LYS A 91 22.57 -13.76 -16.56
N LEU A 92 22.36 -12.45 -16.42
CA LEU A 92 21.35 -11.69 -17.13
C LEU A 92 21.83 -11.24 -18.51
N ASP A 93 23.08 -10.77 -18.57
CA ASP A 93 23.80 -10.48 -19.82
C ASP A 93 25.30 -10.67 -19.65
N SER A 94 26.11 -10.19 -20.61
CA SER A 94 27.58 -10.36 -20.59
C SER A 94 28.26 -9.70 -19.39
N ARG A 95 27.64 -8.68 -18.77
CA ARG A 95 28.23 -7.83 -17.72
C ARG A 95 27.31 -7.58 -16.52
N THR A 96 26.16 -8.30 -16.44
CA THR A 96 25.16 -8.13 -15.39
C THR A 96 24.73 -9.49 -14.87
N PHE A 97 24.64 -9.61 -13.55
CA PHE A 97 24.35 -10.85 -12.85
C PHE A 97 23.30 -10.58 -11.76
N ALA A 98 22.59 -11.64 -11.38
CA ALA A 98 21.73 -11.65 -10.21
C ALA A 98 22.15 -12.80 -9.28
N LEU A 99 22.41 -12.48 -8.03
CA LEU A 99 22.51 -13.47 -6.95
C LEU A 99 21.09 -13.63 -6.38
N ILE A 100 20.60 -14.86 -6.40
CA ILE A 100 19.25 -15.21 -5.96
C ILE A 100 19.34 -16.09 -4.73
N LEU A 101 18.66 -15.68 -3.65
CA LEU A 101 18.50 -16.43 -2.42
C LEU A 101 17.02 -16.64 -2.16
N VAL A 102 16.61 -17.89 -1.94
CA VAL A 102 15.23 -18.26 -1.66
C VAL A 102 15.16 -19.04 -0.36
N GLY A 103 14.18 -18.74 0.48
CA GLY A 103 13.90 -19.48 1.71
C GLY A 103 14.96 -19.27 2.79
N SER A 104 15.39 -20.33 3.45
CA SER A 104 16.32 -20.29 4.58
C SER A 104 17.70 -19.71 4.21
N SER A 105 18.05 -19.71 2.94
CA SER A 105 19.28 -19.08 2.41
C SER A 105 19.37 -17.59 2.69
N ILE A 106 18.23 -16.91 2.86
CA ILE A 106 18.14 -15.47 3.16
C ILE A 106 18.82 -15.14 4.50
N TYR A 107 18.74 -16.04 5.48
CA TYR A 107 19.32 -15.80 6.82
C TYR A 107 20.85 -15.78 6.89
N ARG A 108 21.52 -16.20 5.83
CA ARG A 108 22.98 -16.15 5.77
C ARG A 108 23.54 -14.72 5.71
N PHE A 109 22.66 -13.73 5.43
CA PHE A 109 23.03 -12.34 5.30
C PHE A 109 22.53 -11.53 6.50
N ASP A 110 23.44 -11.04 7.33
CA ASP A 110 23.15 -10.21 8.51
C ASP A 110 22.35 -8.92 8.19
N ILE A 111 22.42 -8.44 6.97
CA ILE A 111 21.74 -7.22 6.53
C ILE A 111 20.23 -7.45 6.39
N ILE A 112 19.83 -8.64 5.97
CA ILE A 112 18.44 -9.01 5.69
C ILE A 112 17.70 -9.43 6.97
N SER A 113 18.42 -9.84 8.00
CA SER A 113 17.83 -10.21 9.29
C SER A 113 16.98 -9.10 9.91
N ARG A 114 17.17 -7.84 9.49
CA ARG A 114 16.37 -6.69 9.94
C ARG A 114 15.03 -6.56 9.21
N LEU A 115 14.94 -7.01 7.95
CA LEU A 115 13.72 -6.91 7.12
C LEU A 115 12.86 -8.18 7.21
N SER A 116 13.47 -9.35 7.42
CA SER A 116 12.79 -10.66 7.39
C SER A 116 12.24 -11.13 8.74
N LYS A 117 12.49 -10.42 9.84
CA LYS A 117 12.11 -10.83 11.21
C LYS A 117 10.60 -10.94 11.48
N GLY A 118 9.75 -10.77 10.48
CA GLY A 118 8.30 -10.80 10.63
C GLY A 118 7.54 -11.87 9.86
N SER A 119 8.16 -12.60 8.93
CA SER A 119 7.44 -13.60 8.13
C SER A 119 7.56 -14.99 8.74
N LYS A 120 6.42 -15.62 9.09
CA LYS A 120 6.36 -17.02 9.57
C LYS A 120 6.52 -18.04 8.45
N ASN A 121 6.44 -17.65 7.17
CA ASN A 121 6.55 -18.53 6.00
C ASN A 121 7.55 -17.96 4.99
N ILE A 122 8.84 -18.14 5.26
CA ILE A 122 9.94 -17.64 4.42
C ILE A 122 10.27 -18.60 3.27
N ALA A 123 9.63 -19.76 3.22
CA ALA A 123 10.04 -20.85 2.33
C ALA A 123 10.16 -20.45 0.85
N ASN A 124 9.35 -19.49 0.40
CA ASN A 124 9.34 -18.98 -0.98
C ASN A 124 9.70 -17.49 -1.09
N ASP A 125 9.95 -16.81 0.03
CA ASP A 125 10.49 -15.46 -0.03
C ASP A 125 11.85 -15.47 -0.73
N ALA A 126 12.14 -14.45 -1.52
CA ALA A 126 13.39 -14.37 -2.24
C ALA A 126 14.06 -13.01 -2.06
N VAL A 127 15.38 -13.03 -2.07
CA VAL A 127 16.20 -11.82 -2.17
C VAL A 127 17.04 -11.93 -3.43
N VAL A 128 16.98 -10.87 -4.23
CA VAL A 128 17.67 -10.79 -5.51
C VAL A 128 18.63 -9.61 -5.49
N TYR A 129 19.92 -9.89 -5.55
CA TYR A 129 20.96 -8.87 -5.73
C TYR A 129 21.30 -8.76 -7.20
N ILE A 130 20.85 -7.70 -7.88
CA ILE A 130 21.21 -7.44 -9.26
C ILE A 130 22.37 -6.46 -9.30
N PHE A 131 23.49 -6.85 -9.90
CA PHE A 131 24.71 -6.07 -9.93
C PHE A 131 25.41 -6.16 -11.29
N GLY A 132 26.24 -5.14 -11.61
CA GLY A 132 26.96 -5.05 -12.87
C GLY A 132 26.53 -3.85 -13.71
N ARG A 133 26.99 -3.81 -14.97
CA ARG A 133 26.91 -2.59 -15.80
C ARG A 133 25.47 -2.13 -16.10
N HIS A 134 24.55 -3.07 -16.32
CA HIS A 134 23.18 -2.77 -16.74
C HIS A 134 22.16 -3.10 -15.64
N TYR A 135 22.56 -3.11 -14.37
CA TYR A 135 21.70 -3.55 -13.27
C TYR A 135 20.37 -2.80 -13.23
N LYS A 136 20.34 -1.47 -13.47
CA LYS A 136 19.12 -0.66 -13.45
C LYS A 136 18.05 -1.16 -14.42
N LYS A 137 18.45 -1.65 -15.60
CA LYS A 137 17.54 -2.24 -16.59
C LYS A 137 16.83 -3.46 -16.01
N TYR A 138 17.59 -4.38 -15.43
CA TYR A 138 17.07 -5.64 -14.90
C TYR A 138 16.34 -5.49 -13.58
N VAL A 139 16.73 -4.50 -12.76
CA VAL A 139 15.96 -4.10 -11.57
C VAL A 139 14.57 -3.61 -11.98
N LYS A 140 14.49 -2.73 -12.98
CA LYS A 140 13.22 -2.25 -13.52
C LYS A 140 12.39 -3.42 -14.08
N GLU A 141 12.99 -4.27 -14.88
CA GLU A 141 12.34 -5.44 -15.47
C GLU A 141 11.82 -6.41 -14.39
N LEU A 142 12.63 -6.75 -13.37
CA LEU A 142 12.21 -7.62 -12.28
C LEU A 142 11.05 -6.98 -11.49
N LYS A 143 11.12 -5.68 -11.19
CA LYS A 143 10.03 -4.95 -10.54
C LYS A 143 8.76 -4.98 -11.39
N GLU A 144 8.84 -4.81 -12.70
CA GLU A 144 7.69 -4.91 -13.61
C GLU A 144 7.08 -6.33 -13.64
N TYR A 145 7.90 -7.37 -13.50
CA TYR A 145 7.44 -8.75 -13.42
C TYR A 145 6.80 -9.13 -12.10
N THR A 146 7.38 -8.67 -11.00
CA THR A 146 7.01 -9.08 -9.64
C THR A 146 6.05 -8.12 -8.97
N VAL A 147 5.99 -6.89 -9.43
CA VAL A 147 4.95 -5.97 -9.04
C VAL A 147 3.67 -6.41 -9.76
N ARG A 148 2.69 -6.88 -9.01
CA ARG A 148 1.32 -7.15 -9.51
C ARG A 148 0.60 -5.90 -9.98
N ILE A 149 1.32 -4.81 -10.19
CA ILE A 149 0.80 -3.56 -10.72
C ILE A 149 0.56 -3.77 -12.20
N LYS A 150 -0.61 -4.29 -12.52
CA LYS A 150 -1.15 -4.13 -13.87
C LYS A 150 -1.18 -2.63 -14.13
N PRO A 151 -0.61 -2.12 -15.24
CA PRO A 151 -0.71 -0.70 -15.56
C PRO A 151 -2.17 -0.25 -15.44
N GLY A 152 -2.43 0.80 -14.66
CA GLY A 152 -3.77 1.30 -14.40
C GLY A 152 -4.59 0.55 -13.34
N THR A 153 -4.00 -0.41 -12.62
CA THR A 153 -4.62 -1.01 -11.43
C THR A 153 -4.13 -0.29 -10.17
N LEU A 154 -5.06 0.15 -9.33
CA LEU A 154 -4.78 0.73 -8.03
C LEU A 154 -4.92 -0.34 -6.95
N TYR A 155 -4.15 -0.19 -5.88
CA TYR A 155 -4.08 -1.17 -4.79
C TYR A 155 -4.46 -0.57 -3.46
N ILE A 156 -5.01 -1.41 -2.59
CA ILE A 156 -5.18 -1.10 -1.16
C ILE A 156 -4.20 -1.98 -0.39
N TYR A 157 -3.30 -1.32 0.34
CA TYR A 157 -2.35 -1.92 1.26
C TYR A 157 -2.90 -1.76 2.68
N ASN A 158 -3.44 -2.83 3.27
CA ASN A 158 -3.85 -2.80 4.67
C ASN A 158 -2.64 -3.10 5.55
N VAL A 159 -2.23 -2.13 6.34
CA VAL A 159 -1.02 -2.16 7.15
C VAL A 159 -1.37 -2.21 8.62
N SER A 160 -0.86 -3.21 9.34
CA SER A 160 -1.02 -3.37 10.79
C SER A 160 0.33 -3.55 11.47
N GLY A 161 0.41 -3.08 12.71
CA GLY A 161 1.57 -3.30 13.58
C GLY A 161 1.45 -4.62 14.34
N TYR A 162 2.58 -5.24 14.63
CA TYR A 162 2.64 -6.30 15.63
C TYR A 162 3.97 -6.26 16.37
N ARG A 163 3.94 -6.71 17.64
CA ARG A 163 5.16 -6.82 18.45
C ARG A 163 5.71 -8.24 18.36
N ASN A 164 6.93 -8.35 17.88
CA ASN A 164 7.61 -9.64 17.83
C ASN A 164 7.88 -10.13 19.27
N SER A 165 7.42 -11.36 19.60
CA SER A 165 7.55 -11.96 20.94
C SER A 165 9.00 -12.17 21.35
N ASP A 166 9.89 -12.48 20.39
CA ASP A 166 11.27 -12.87 20.66
C ASP A 166 12.19 -11.66 20.81
N THR A 167 11.99 -10.64 19.96
CA THR A 167 12.84 -9.43 19.94
C THR A 167 12.24 -8.25 20.66
N LYS A 168 10.95 -8.32 21.05
CA LYS A 168 10.15 -7.20 21.61
C LYS A 168 10.17 -5.94 20.72
N SER A 169 10.49 -6.08 19.42
CA SER A 169 10.52 -4.99 18.46
C SER A 169 9.17 -4.82 17.77
N ASP A 170 8.84 -3.57 17.45
CA ASP A 170 7.71 -3.23 16.60
C ASP A 170 7.99 -3.71 15.17
N SER A 171 6.95 -4.13 14.45
CA SER A 171 7.04 -4.72 13.12
C SER A 171 5.82 -4.38 12.28
N ILE A 172 5.88 -4.66 10.97
CA ILE A 172 4.79 -4.42 10.02
C ILE A 172 4.29 -5.72 9.44
N ASN A 173 2.96 -5.83 9.33
CA ASN A 173 2.28 -6.78 8.48
C ASN A 173 1.46 -6.01 7.44
N SER A 174 1.42 -6.48 6.20
CA SER A 174 0.61 -5.85 5.15
C SER A 174 -0.12 -6.89 4.32
N ILE A 175 -1.39 -6.61 4.02
CA ILE A 175 -2.21 -7.38 3.09
C ILE A 175 -2.56 -6.46 1.91
N VAL A 176 -2.22 -6.90 0.71
CA VAL A 176 -2.44 -6.13 -0.53
C VAL A 176 -3.62 -6.72 -1.29
N ARG A 177 -4.50 -5.86 -1.78
CA ARG A 177 -5.63 -6.25 -2.65
C ARG A 177 -5.84 -5.23 -3.76
N ASP A 178 -6.42 -5.66 -4.86
CA ASP A 178 -6.84 -4.76 -5.94
C ASP A 178 -7.89 -3.78 -5.39
N MET A 179 -7.74 -2.50 -5.73
CA MET A 179 -8.71 -1.49 -5.35
C MET A 179 -9.88 -1.49 -6.33
N HIS A 180 -11.08 -1.62 -5.81
CA HIS A 180 -12.27 -1.41 -6.62
C HIS A 180 -12.43 0.09 -6.90
N LYS A 181 -12.29 0.47 -8.18
CA LYS A 181 -12.39 1.88 -8.61
C LYS A 181 -13.79 2.42 -8.32
N ARG A 182 -13.86 3.63 -7.80
CA ARG A 182 -15.12 4.31 -7.49
C ARG A 182 -15.15 5.68 -8.13
N ASP A 183 -16.20 5.99 -8.88
CA ASP A 183 -16.38 7.30 -9.46
C ASP A 183 -16.87 8.30 -8.41
N LEU A 184 -16.23 9.48 -8.36
CA LEU A 184 -16.59 10.58 -7.48
C LEU A 184 -18.03 11.09 -7.76
N GLY A 185 -18.52 10.96 -9.00
CA GLY A 185 -19.88 11.27 -9.39
C GLY A 185 -20.95 10.39 -8.72
N THR A 186 -20.57 9.19 -8.24
CA THR A 186 -21.49 8.28 -7.53
C THR A 186 -21.68 8.60 -6.04
N LEU A 187 -21.00 9.63 -5.55
CA LEU A 187 -21.07 10.06 -4.15
C LEU A 187 -21.92 11.34 -4.03
N PHE A 188 -22.72 11.40 -2.99
CA PHE A 188 -23.65 12.50 -2.73
C PHE A 188 -23.33 13.15 -1.39
N TYR A 189 -23.05 14.44 -1.40
CA TYR A 189 -22.77 15.27 -0.22
C TYR A 189 -23.49 16.61 -0.37
N ASP A 190 -23.92 17.17 0.75
CA ASP A 190 -24.41 18.56 0.76
C ASP A 190 -23.21 19.52 0.64
N GLY A 191 -23.45 20.69 0.04
CA GLY A 191 -22.44 21.71 -0.14
C GLY A 191 -21.34 21.31 -1.14
N LYS A 192 -20.16 21.91 -0.99
CA LYS A 192 -19.03 21.79 -1.91
C LYS A 192 -17.92 20.85 -1.40
N VAL A 193 -18.29 19.77 -0.70
CA VAL A 193 -17.33 18.84 -0.10
C VAL A 193 -16.36 18.28 -1.15
N LYS A 194 -16.88 17.80 -2.27
CA LYS A 194 -16.08 17.20 -3.34
C LYS A 194 -15.14 18.24 -3.99
N GLU A 195 -15.69 19.40 -4.29
CA GLU A 195 -15.00 20.50 -4.95
C GLU A 195 -13.84 20.99 -4.09
N ILE A 196 -14.07 21.29 -2.81
CA ILE A 196 -13.05 21.79 -1.89
C ILE A 196 -11.90 20.79 -1.71
N VAL A 197 -12.22 19.49 -1.53
CA VAL A 197 -11.18 18.47 -1.42
C VAL A 197 -10.40 18.31 -2.72
N CYS A 198 -11.06 18.35 -3.87
CA CYS A 198 -10.38 18.26 -5.16
C CYS A 198 -9.49 19.49 -5.41
N GLU A 199 -9.96 20.70 -5.15
CA GLU A 199 -9.16 21.93 -5.28
C GLU A 199 -7.91 21.90 -4.40
N HIS A 200 -8.02 21.38 -3.18
CA HIS A 200 -6.88 21.22 -2.28
C HIS A 200 -5.85 20.21 -2.84
N ILE A 201 -6.31 19.04 -3.32
CA ILE A 201 -5.42 18.02 -3.91
C ILE A 201 -4.80 18.54 -5.22
N ASP A 202 -5.57 19.22 -6.08
CA ASP A 202 -5.08 19.82 -7.32
C ASP A 202 -3.99 20.85 -7.03
N SER A 203 -4.21 21.72 -6.03
CA SER A 203 -3.22 22.68 -5.56
C SER A 203 -1.94 22.01 -5.07
N PHE A 204 -2.06 20.94 -4.27
CA PHE A 204 -0.92 20.17 -3.79
C PHE A 204 -0.11 19.55 -4.93
N ILE A 205 -0.77 18.88 -5.88
CA ILE A 205 -0.10 18.24 -7.02
C ILE A 205 0.61 19.28 -7.91
N ASN A 206 -0.04 20.42 -8.16
CA ASN A 206 0.49 21.45 -9.08
C ASN A 206 1.63 22.29 -8.47
N ASN A 207 1.79 22.30 -7.16
CA ASN A 207 2.80 23.10 -6.48
C ASN A 207 4.05 22.31 -6.06
N LYS A 208 4.25 21.10 -6.57
CA LYS A 208 5.39 20.25 -6.23
C LYS A 208 6.74 20.94 -6.36
N ASP A 209 6.95 21.66 -7.47
CA ASP A 209 8.20 22.39 -7.74
C ASP A 209 8.51 23.46 -6.67
N ILE A 210 7.48 24.03 -6.04
CA ILE A 210 7.65 25.03 -4.96
C ILE A 210 8.23 24.35 -3.71
N TYR A 211 7.74 23.14 -3.38
CA TYR A 211 8.27 22.37 -2.25
C TYR A 211 9.72 21.94 -2.51
N GLU A 212 10.00 21.39 -3.70
CA GLU A 212 11.34 20.95 -4.07
C GLU A 212 12.36 22.10 -4.11
N SER A 213 11.98 23.28 -4.64
CA SER A 213 12.88 24.43 -4.70
C SER A 213 13.25 25.04 -3.33
N ARG A 214 12.52 24.66 -2.28
CA ARG A 214 12.70 25.14 -0.92
C ARG A 214 13.14 24.05 0.07
N ASP A 215 13.50 22.87 -0.44
CA ASP A 215 13.86 21.69 0.38
C ASP A 215 12.78 21.32 1.40
N LEU A 216 11.49 21.55 1.06
CA LEU A 216 10.35 21.19 1.89
C LEU A 216 9.85 19.79 1.52
N ASN A 217 9.42 19.02 2.50
CA ASN A 217 8.80 17.72 2.26
C ASN A 217 7.44 17.93 1.56
N HIS A 218 7.27 17.35 0.37
CA HIS A 218 6.05 17.43 -0.42
C HIS A 218 5.00 16.47 0.13
N LYS A 219 4.17 16.96 1.04
CA LYS A 219 3.07 16.24 1.67
C LYS A 219 1.93 17.20 1.99
N THR A 220 0.72 16.68 2.11
CA THR A 220 -0.45 17.40 2.62
C THR A 220 -1.34 16.48 3.43
N GLY A 221 -2.15 17.06 4.32
CA GLY A 221 -3.07 16.33 5.18
C GLY A 221 -4.50 16.84 5.08
N ILE A 222 -5.45 15.91 5.01
CA ILE A 222 -6.90 16.16 4.97
C ILE A 222 -7.57 15.40 6.11
N LEU A 223 -8.32 16.10 6.96
CA LEU A 223 -9.12 15.50 8.02
C LEU A 223 -10.60 15.51 7.65
N LEU A 224 -11.17 14.34 7.44
CA LEU A 224 -12.59 14.13 7.19
C LEU A 224 -13.28 13.74 8.51
N TYR A 225 -14.21 14.56 8.98
CA TYR A 225 -14.91 14.31 10.23
C TYR A 225 -16.44 14.32 10.05
N GLY A 226 -17.15 13.63 10.91
CA GLY A 226 -18.62 13.58 10.92
C GLY A 226 -19.18 12.20 11.27
N GLU A 227 -20.50 12.10 11.37
CA GLU A 227 -21.20 10.89 11.80
C GLU A 227 -20.76 9.63 11.02
N PRO A 228 -20.84 8.44 11.64
CA PRO A 228 -20.56 7.19 10.92
C PRO A 228 -21.59 6.95 9.83
N GLY A 229 -21.13 6.39 8.69
CA GLY A 229 -21.99 6.06 7.56
C GLY A 229 -22.32 7.24 6.63
N THR A 230 -21.60 8.35 6.72
CA THR A 230 -21.71 9.53 5.83
C THR A 230 -20.81 9.47 4.60
N GLY A 231 -20.03 8.39 4.42
CA GLY A 231 -19.27 8.15 3.19
C GLY A 231 -17.83 8.67 3.20
N LYS A 232 -17.22 8.96 4.38
CA LYS A 232 -15.83 9.41 4.50
C LYS A 232 -14.83 8.51 3.77
N THR A 233 -14.78 7.22 4.09
CA THR A 233 -13.89 6.23 3.43
C THR A 233 -14.22 6.07 1.94
N SER A 234 -15.50 6.19 1.57
CA SER A 234 -15.93 6.17 0.17
C SER A 234 -15.37 7.34 -0.62
N LEU A 235 -15.31 8.52 -0.02
CA LEU A 235 -14.70 9.71 -0.62
C LEU A 235 -13.21 9.47 -0.87
N VAL A 236 -12.47 8.91 0.08
CA VAL A 236 -11.04 8.57 -0.08
C VAL A 236 -10.83 7.63 -1.27
N THR A 237 -11.64 6.57 -1.38
CA THR A 237 -11.53 5.63 -2.51
C THR A 237 -11.82 6.30 -3.85
N ALA A 238 -12.79 7.21 -3.90
CA ALA A 238 -13.11 7.94 -5.13
C ALA A 238 -12.02 8.96 -5.51
N LEU A 239 -11.43 9.64 -4.52
CA LEU A 239 -10.28 10.53 -4.73
C LEU A 239 -9.07 9.75 -5.24
N ALA A 240 -8.75 8.61 -4.61
CA ALA A 240 -7.68 7.72 -5.06
C ALA A 240 -7.90 7.28 -6.52
N THR A 241 -9.12 6.95 -6.89
CA THR A 241 -9.49 6.61 -8.28
C THR A 241 -9.31 7.78 -9.23
N LYS A 242 -9.77 8.99 -8.85
CA LYS A 242 -9.68 10.20 -9.68
C LYS A 242 -8.23 10.61 -9.97
N TYR A 243 -7.37 10.52 -8.96
CA TYR A 243 -5.99 10.99 -9.05
C TYR A 243 -4.96 9.89 -9.36
N ASP A 244 -5.41 8.67 -9.55
CA ASP A 244 -4.56 7.48 -9.83
C ASP A 244 -3.56 7.18 -8.70
N TYR A 245 -4.05 7.21 -7.46
CA TYR A 245 -3.30 6.91 -6.23
C TYR A 245 -3.71 5.54 -5.66
N SER A 246 -2.75 4.76 -5.22
CA SER A 246 -3.01 3.61 -4.35
C SER A 246 -3.25 4.06 -2.91
N ILE A 247 -3.90 3.23 -2.10
CA ILE A 247 -4.23 3.58 -0.71
C ILE A 247 -3.43 2.69 0.24
N VAL A 248 -2.73 3.29 1.19
CA VAL A 248 -2.14 2.62 2.35
C VAL A 248 -3.07 2.85 3.53
N VAL A 249 -3.84 1.85 3.92
CA VAL A 249 -4.72 1.91 5.10
C VAL A 249 -3.93 1.47 6.32
N VAL A 250 -3.77 2.36 7.27
CA VAL A 250 -3.08 2.10 8.53
C VAL A 250 -4.10 1.72 9.60
N ASP A 251 -3.95 0.51 10.16
CA ASP A 251 -4.78 0.04 11.27
C ASP A 251 -4.41 0.77 12.57
N MET A 252 -5.28 1.68 13.00
CA MET A 252 -5.06 2.48 14.21
C MET A 252 -5.14 1.66 15.49
N ALA A 253 -5.83 0.52 15.49
CA ALA A 253 -5.90 -0.36 16.66
C ALA A 253 -4.56 -1.03 16.99
N THR A 254 -3.66 -1.15 16.01
CA THR A 254 -2.33 -1.75 16.16
C THR A 254 -1.19 -0.75 15.95
N PHE A 255 -1.51 0.54 15.91
CA PHE A 255 -0.54 1.60 15.62
C PHE A 255 0.58 1.71 16.67
N ASP A 256 0.33 1.35 17.91
CA ASP A 256 1.32 1.31 19.00
C ASP A 256 2.49 0.36 18.69
N CYS A 257 2.21 -0.75 18.01
CA CYS A 257 3.18 -1.78 17.60
C CYS A 257 3.69 -1.63 16.16
N LEU A 258 3.21 -0.62 15.41
CA LEU A 258 3.60 -0.37 14.03
C LEU A 258 4.99 0.25 13.94
N ASP A 259 5.92 -0.32 13.19
CA ASP A 259 7.19 0.35 12.87
C ASP A 259 6.98 1.39 11.76
N VAL A 260 6.76 2.64 12.16
CA VAL A 260 6.51 3.76 11.24
C VAL A 260 7.71 4.12 10.37
N ASN A 261 8.94 3.82 10.82
CA ASN A 261 10.14 4.07 10.03
C ASN A 261 10.23 3.08 8.85
N VAL A 262 9.93 1.80 9.12
CA VAL A 262 9.87 0.79 8.05
C VAL A 262 8.73 1.11 7.09
N LEU A 263 7.56 1.51 7.59
CA LEU A 263 6.44 1.94 6.72
C LEU A 263 6.84 3.10 5.80
N THR A 264 7.47 4.13 6.37
CA THR A 264 7.96 5.29 5.60
C THR A 264 8.97 4.87 4.54
N GLN A 265 9.91 3.99 4.87
CA GLN A 265 10.89 3.46 3.91
C GLN A 265 10.21 2.67 2.79
N CYS A 266 9.20 1.86 3.11
CA CYS A 266 8.44 1.11 2.10
C CYS A 266 7.70 2.05 1.13
N ILE A 267 7.04 3.09 1.65
CA ILE A 267 6.33 4.07 0.83
C ILE A 267 7.31 4.85 -0.07
N ASN A 268 8.42 5.33 0.48
CA ASN A 268 9.43 6.09 -0.27
C ASN A 268 10.20 5.25 -1.30
N ALA A 269 10.30 3.94 -1.10
CA ALA A 269 10.97 3.04 -2.03
C ALA A 269 10.10 2.66 -3.23
N ASP A 270 8.79 2.83 -3.13
CA ASP A 270 7.84 2.57 -4.21
C ASP A 270 7.75 3.79 -5.15
N THR A 271 7.59 3.55 -6.43
CA THR A 271 7.39 4.60 -7.45
C THR A 271 5.92 4.99 -7.60
N SER A 272 5.02 4.29 -6.93
CA SER A 272 3.58 4.57 -6.94
C SER A 272 3.26 5.80 -6.10
N LYS A 273 2.16 6.45 -6.44
CA LYS A 273 1.61 7.55 -5.63
C LYS A 273 0.65 6.99 -4.59
N PHE A 274 0.73 7.49 -3.36
CA PHE A 274 -0.05 6.96 -2.25
C PHE A 274 -0.90 8.01 -1.54
N ILE A 275 -2.13 7.61 -1.21
CA ILE A 275 -2.90 8.18 -0.11
C ILE A 275 -2.65 7.30 1.12
N VAL A 276 -2.12 7.87 2.18
CA VAL A 276 -2.04 7.21 3.49
C VAL A 276 -3.30 7.51 4.26
N LEU A 277 -4.13 6.50 4.44
CA LEU A 277 -5.42 6.59 5.12
C LEU A 277 -5.28 6.14 6.57
N LEU A 278 -5.58 7.04 7.49
CA LEU A 278 -5.66 6.81 8.93
C LEU A 278 -7.15 6.73 9.30
N GLU A 279 -7.72 5.52 9.31
CA GLU A 279 -9.16 5.34 9.58
C GLU A 279 -9.48 5.43 11.06
N ASP A 280 -10.56 6.17 11.38
CA ASP A 280 -11.15 6.28 12.73
C ASP A 280 -10.08 6.59 13.80
N ILE A 281 -9.30 7.67 13.60
CA ILE A 281 -8.23 8.08 14.52
C ILE A 281 -8.72 8.37 15.95
N ASP A 282 -10.01 8.61 16.12
CA ASP A 282 -10.68 8.71 17.42
C ASP A 282 -10.60 7.41 18.24
N THR A 283 -10.39 6.26 17.61
CA THR A 283 -10.21 4.99 18.33
C THR A 283 -8.97 4.99 19.22
N LEU A 284 -7.93 5.77 18.89
CA LEU A 284 -6.76 5.96 19.75
C LEU A 284 -7.10 6.53 21.12
N TYR A 285 -8.18 7.29 21.20
CA TYR A 285 -8.64 7.94 22.42
C TYR A 285 -9.70 7.13 23.17
N THR A 286 -10.50 6.34 22.48
CA THR A 286 -11.61 5.57 23.06
C THR A 286 -11.19 4.24 23.66
N THR A 287 -10.17 3.60 23.11
CA THR A 287 -9.63 2.32 23.61
C THR A 287 -8.86 2.49 24.93
N LEU A 288 -8.38 3.69 25.24
CA LEU A 288 -7.46 3.98 26.31
C LEU A 288 -8.07 4.85 27.45
N ASN A 289 -9.30 5.38 27.25
CA ASN A 289 -9.99 6.27 28.21
C ASN A 289 -11.00 5.51 29.07
N ARG A 290 -10.56 4.50 29.84
CA ARG A 290 -11.52 3.89 30.76
C ARG A 290 -11.47 4.37 32.19
N GLU A 291 -10.49 5.12 32.64
CA GLU A 291 -10.51 5.79 33.94
C GLU A 291 -9.29 6.72 34.11
N GLU A 292 -9.53 8.03 34.42
CA GLU A 292 -8.59 9.05 34.92
C GLU A 292 -7.39 9.45 34.05
N GLY A 293 -7.61 10.42 33.16
CA GLY A 293 -6.51 11.19 32.51
C GLY A 293 -5.84 10.42 31.36
N LEU A 294 -5.42 11.13 30.33
CA LEU A 294 -4.64 10.53 29.21
C LEU A 294 -3.50 9.69 29.77
N ASP A 295 -3.69 8.36 29.75
CA ASP A 295 -2.69 7.40 30.23
C ASP A 295 -1.36 7.61 29.46
N LYS A 296 -0.24 7.29 30.11
CA LYS A 296 1.10 7.40 29.51
C LYS A 296 1.20 6.69 28.16
N ASP A 297 0.43 5.61 27.98
CA ASP A 297 0.43 4.83 26.75
C ASP A 297 -0.29 5.55 25.61
N THR A 298 -1.43 6.20 25.86
CA THR A 298 -2.12 7.05 24.87
C THR A 298 -1.22 8.19 24.39
N LYS A 299 -0.57 8.90 25.31
CA LYS A 299 0.38 9.98 24.97
C LYS A 299 1.52 9.47 24.09
N LYS A 300 2.03 8.27 24.36
CA LYS A 300 3.10 7.66 23.59
C LYS A 300 2.64 7.37 22.15
N VAL A 301 1.44 6.82 21.96
CA VAL A 301 0.88 6.50 20.64
C VAL A 301 0.57 7.78 19.87
N VAL A 302 -0.02 8.79 20.51
CA VAL A 302 -0.25 10.11 19.90
C VAL A 302 1.06 10.75 19.48
N ASN A 303 2.10 10.76 20.33
CA ASN A 303 3.41 11.29 19.96
C ASN A 303 4.04 10.54 18.78
N LYS A 304 3.87 9.22 18.70
CA LYS A 304 4.33 8.40 17.56
C LYS A 304 3.59 8.80 16.28
N LEU A 305 2.28 9.04 16.34
CA LEU A 305 1.49 9.55 15.22
C LEU A 305 1.96 10.95 14.78
N LEU A 306 2.16 11.85 15.74
CA LEU A 306 2.68 13.18 15.45
C LEU A 306 4.06 13.13 14.78
N GLN A 307 4.95 12.27 15.26
CA GLN A 307 6.24 12.04 14.60
C GLN A 307 6.10 11.51 13.17
N PHE A 308 5.17 10.59 12.94
CA PHE A 308 4.89 10.06 11.59
C PHE A 308 4.38 11.14 10.64
N LEU A 309 3.57 12.06 11.14
CA LEU A 309 3.04 13.17 10.35
C LEU A 309 4.07 14.29 10.12
N ASP A 310 4.96 14.59 11.09
CA ASP A 310 5.80 15.80 11.07
C ASP A 310 7.24 15.57 10.63
N SER A 311 7.80 14.39 10.84
CA SER A 311 9.25 14.20 10.78
C SER A 311 9.82 14.42 9.39
N SER A 312 11.11 14.79 9.32
CA SER A 312 11.90 14.77 8.10
C SER A 312 12.02 13.36 7.49
N SER A 313 11.69 12.32 8.28
CA SER A 313 11.53 10.94 7.86
C SER A 313 10.09 10.57 7.46
N SER A 314 9.15 11.52 7.48
CA SER A 314 7.80 11.32 6.93
C SER A 314 7.88 10.99 5.43
N PRO A 315 6.97 10.16 4.88
CA PRO A 315 6.93 9.93 3.44
C PRO A 315 6.79 11.25 2.66
N SER A 316 7.46 11.33 1.50
CA SER A 316 7.32 12.44 0.55
C SER A 316 6.39 12.04 -0.60
N ASP A 317 5.83 13.02 -1.30
CA ASP A 317 4.87 12.82 -2.39
C ASP A 317 3.59 12.07 -1.95
N VAL A 318 3.14 12.32 -0.72
CA VAL A 318 2.06 11.58 -0.07
C VAL A 318 0.93 12.53 0.35
N ILE A 319 -0.30 12.07 0.17
CA ILE A 319 -1.50 12.70 0.72
C ILE A 319 -1.92 11.90 1.96
N PHE A 320 -1.85 12.50 3.13
CA PHE A 320 -2.44 11.92 4.35
C PHE A 320 -3.92 12.25 4.40
N ILE A 321 -4.75 11.26 4.58
CA ILE A 321 -6.18 11.47 4.87
C ILE A 321 -6.51 10.75 6.16
N ALA A 322 -7.01 11.49 7.14
CA ALA A 322 -7.55 10.90 8.36
C ALA A 322 -9.07 10.97 8.39
N THR A 323 -9.70 9.96 8.97
CA THR A 323 -11.13 9.97 9.26
C THR A 323 -11.37 9.91 10.76
N THR A 324 -12.41 10.61 11.22
CA THR A 324 -12.89 10.55 12.60
C THR A 324 -14.41 10.70 12.66
N ASN A 325 -15.02 10.06 13.63
CA ASN A 325 -16.44 10.26 13.92
C ASN A 325 -16.67 11.40 14.92
N ASN A 326 -15.64 11.80 15.66
CA ASN A 326 -15.71 12.88 16.63
C ASN A 326 -14.42 13.71 16.64
N ILE A 327 -14.45 14.90 16.05
CA ILE A 327 -13.30 15.80 15.99
C ILE A 327 -12.94 16.39 17.34
N ASP A 328 -13.92 16.54 18.24
CA ASP A 328 -13.73 17.24 19.53
C ASP A 328 -12.89 16.45 20.53
N ILE A 329 -12.73 15.13 20.34
CA ILE A 329 -11.88 14.30 21.20
C ILE A 329 -10.42 14.27 20.75
N LEU A 330 -10.13 14.76 19.55
CA LEU A 330 -8.77 14.77 19.02
C LEU A 330 -7.92 15.83 19.71
N ASP A 331 -6.67 15.48 20.02
CA ASP A 331 -5.69 16.45 20.50
C ASP A 331 -5.49 17.55 19.44
N GLU A 332 -5.54 18.83 19.92
CA GLU A 332 -5.30 20.00 19.06
C GLU A 332 -3.99 19.90 18.29
N ALA A 333 -2.99 19.23 18.85
CA ALA A 333 -1.73 18.98 18.19
C ALA A 333 -1.89 18.18 16.89
N ILE A 334 -2.83 17.22 16.82
CA ILE A 334 -3.08 16.45 15.58
C ILE A 334 -3.71 17.34 14.52
N THR A 335 -4.60 18.22 14.92
CA THR A 335 -5.39 19.04 14.00
C THR A 335 -4.71 20.34 13.56
N ARG A 336 -3.43 20.57 13.90
CA ARG A 336 -2.67 21.77 13.51
C ARG A 336 -2.31 21.75 12.02
N ASP A 337 -2.16 22.96 11.47
CA ASP A 337 -1.62 23.18 10.12
C ASP A 337 -0.22 22.56 9.98
N GLY A 338 0.09 22.06 8.79
CA GLY A 338 1.29 21.26 8.52
C GLY A 338 1.13 19.77 8.82
N ARG A 339 0.00 19.35 9.43
CA ARG A 339 -0.42 17.95 9.64
C ARG A 339 -1.71 17.66 8.89
N PHE A 340 -2.79 18.40 9.22
CA PHE A 340 -4.05 18.37 8.47
C PHE A 340 -4.42 19.79 8.08
N ASP A 341 -3.97 20.18 6.88
CA ASP A 341 -4.13 21.50 6.31
C ASP A 341 -5.57 21.80 5.93
N LEU A 342 -6.35 20.76 5.64
CA LEU A 342 -7.75 20.85 5.29
C LEU A 342 -8.59 20.02 6.25
N LYS A 343 -9.62 20.63 6.86
CA LYS A 343 -10.59 19.97 7.75
C LYS A 343 -11.97 20.11 7.14
N ILE A 344 -12.64 19.00 6.86
CA ILE A 344 -13.94 18.99 6.20
C ILE A 344 -14.93 18.12 6.96
N GLU A 345 -16.10 18.69 7.23
CA GLU A 345 -17.25 17.94 7.74
C GLU A 345 -17.91 17.16 6.61
N VAL A 346 -18.04 15.84 6.79
CA VAL A 346 -18.77 14.93 5.92
C VAL A 346 -20.01 14.47 6.70
N GLY A 347 -21.04 15.31 6.67
CA GLY A 347 -22.28 15.10 7.41
C GLY A 347 -23.35 14.32 6.64
N PRO A 348 -24.50 14.05 7.30
CA PRO A 348 -25.70 13.54 6.66
C PRO A 348 -26.21 14.54 5.62
N ILE A 349 -26.78 14.00 4.52
CA ILE A 349 -27.27 14.79 3.39
C ILE A 349 -28.70 15.28 3.58
N SER A 350 -29.07 16.32 2.85
CA SER A 350 -30.44 16.83 2.77
C SER A 350 -31.36 15.81 2.09
N LYS A 351 -32.66 16.03 2.18
CA LYS A 351 -33.63 15.20 1.49
C LYS A 351 -33.59 15.38 -0.03
N GLU A 352 -33.24 16.55 -0.47
CA GLU A 352 -33.04 16.90 -1.87
C GLU A 352 -31.88 16.10 -2.45
N THR A 353 -30.72 16.13 -1.80
CA THR A 353 -29.53 15.34 -2.19
C THR A 353 -29.80 13.82 -2.11
N ALA A 354 -30.58 13.36 -1.12
CA ALA A 354 -30.98 11.97 -1.02
C ALA A 354 -31.89 11.54 -2.18
N LYS A 355 -32.77 12.44 -2.65
CA LYS A 355 -33.61 12.19 -3.84
C LYS A 355 -32.73 12.06 -5.08
N GLU A 356 -31.79 12.97 -5.30
CA GLU A 356 -30.79 12.87 -6.37
C GLU A 356 -30.01 11.55 -6.32
N MET A 357 -29.59 11.12 -5.11
CA MET A 357 -28.97 9.84 -4.90
C MET A 357 -29.86 8.69 -5.37
N ALA A 358 -31.16 8.65 -4.99
CA ALA A 358 -32.08 7.60 -5.41
C ALA A 358 -32.25 7.57 -6.94
N MET A 359 -32.41 8.75 -7.55
CA MET A 359 -32.55 8.88 -9.00
C MET A 359 -31.29 8.40 -9.75
N SER A 360 -30.09 8.62 -9.20
CA SER A 360 -28.83 8.12 -9.77
C SER A 360 -28.75 6.60 -9.84
N PHE A 361 -29.51 5.88 -9.01
CA PHE A 361 -29.65 4.43 -9.06
C PHE A 361 -30.71 3.97 -10.06
N GLY A 362 -31.36 4.90 -10.78
CA GLY A 362 -32.40 4.59 -11.77
C GLY A 362 -33.82 4.50 -11.19
N ILE A 363 -34.05 5.01 -9.97
CA ILE A 363 -35.38 5.13 -9.38
C ILE A 363 -36.07 6.38 -9.98
N ASP A 364 -37.32 6.26 -10.38
CA ASP A 364 -38.07 7.40 -10.89
C ASP A 364 -38.36 8.45 -9.81
N ASP A 365 -38.72 9.65 -10.25
CA ASP A 365 -38.89 10.81 -9.38
C ASP A 365 -39.97 10.57 -8.29
N ALA A 366 -41.09 9.94 -8.64
CA ALA A 366 -42.21 9.69 -7.74
C ALA A 366 -41.86 8.64 -6.66
N ASP A 367 -41.14 7.60 -7.02
CA ASP A 367 -40.70 6.57 -6.08
C ASP A 367 -39.52 7.04 -5.23
N ALA A 368 -38.63 7.90 -5.78
CA ALA A 368 -37.59 8.57 -5.01
C ALA A 368 -38.22 9.46 -3.91
N ASP A 369 -39.24 10.22 -4.19
CA ASP A 369 -40.00 11.00 -3.20
C ASP A 369 -40.61 10.12 -2.11
N LYS A 370 -41.21 8.98 -2.46
CA LYS A 370 -41.74 8.00 -1.50
C LYS A 370 -40.68 7.42 -0.60
N LEU A 371 -39.46 7.14 -1.14
CA LEU A 371 -38.32 6.65 -0.36
C LEU A 371 -37.83 7.69 0.62
N VAL A 372 -37.65 8.93 0.17
CA VAL A 372 -37.21 10.05 1.01
C VAL A 372 -38.21 10.37 2.10
N ALA A 373 -39.53 10.30 1.79
CA ALA A 373 -40.62 10.52 2.75
C ALA A 373 -40.62 9.51 3.93
N LYS A 374 -40.09 8.29 3.71
CA LYS A 374 -39.92 7.29 4.78
C LYS A 374 -38.87 7.72 5.84
N VAL A 375 -37.96 8.64 5.50
CA VAL A 375 -36.94 9.15 6.44
C VAL A 375 -37.57 10.24 7.32
N LYS A 376 -37.76 9.93 8.61
CA LYS A 376 -38.39 10.85 9.57
C LYS A 376 -37.49 12.03 9.95
N LYS A 377 -36.18 11.88 9.89
CA LYS A 377 -35.20 12.91 10.24
C LYS A 377 -35.07 13.98 9.14
N PRO A 378 -34.75 15.24 9.47
CA PRO A 378 -34.53 16.29 8.47
C PRO A 378 -33.33 16.03 7.56
N LYS A 379 -32.29 15.36 8.08
CA LYS A 379 -31.11 14.92 7.33
C LYS A 379 -31.05 13.40 7.22
N VAL A 380 -30.45 12.92 6.17
CA VAL A 380 -30.41 11.53 5.75
C VAL A 380 -28.99 10.98 5.86
N ASN A 381 -28.82 9.89 6.59
CA ASN A 381 -27.53 9.18 6.62
C ASN A 381 -27.38 8.35 5.34
N GLN A 382 -26.32 8.58 4.60
CA GLN A 382 -26.08 8.02 3.26
C GLN A 382 -26.11 6.49 3.25
N ALA A 383 -25.39 5.84 4.19
CA ALA A 383 -25.33 4.37 4.24
C ALA A 383 -26.70 3.75 4.52
N LYS A 384 -27.49 4.34 5.43
CA LYS A 384 -28.86 3.88 5.72
C LYS A 384 -29.78 4.05 4.51
N PHE A 385 -29.65 5.18 3.81
CA PHE A 385 -30.47 5.46 2.65
C PHE A 385 -30.09 4.57 1.47
N GLN A 386 -28.83 4.32 1.25
CA GLN A 386 -28.35 3.35 0.26
C GLN A 386 -28.96 1.95 0.51
N ASN A 387 -29.03 1.51 1.75
CA ASN A 387 -29.68 0.25 2.10
C ASN A 387 -31.19 0.27 1.79
N MET A 388 -31.87 1.41 1.97
CA MET A 388 -33.27 1.55 1.57
C MET A 388 -33.45 1.47 0.07
N ILE A 389 -32.57 2.06 -0.73
CA ILE A 389 -32.53 1.95 -2.19
C ILE A 389 -32.34 0.48 -2.62
N LEU A 390 -31.38 -0.22 -2.04
CA LEU A 390 -31.13 -1.63 -2.35
C LEU A 390 -32.34 -2.52 -1.97
N GLN A 391 -33.02 -2.23 -0.87
CA GLN A 391 -34.22 -2.94 -0.47
C GLN A 391 -35.38 -2.68 -1.46
N TYR A 392 -35.55 -1.45 -1.94
CA TYR A 392 -36.54 -1.12 -2.96
C TYR A 392 -36.35 -2.00 -4.21
N PHE A 393 -35.15 -2.18 -4.71
CA PHE A 393 -34.90 -3.04 -5.87
C PHE A 393 -35.17 -4.52 -5.57
N LYS A 394 -34.84 -5.02 -4.39
CA LYS A 394 -35.20 -6.39 -3.98
C LYS A 394 -36.68 -6.62 -3.97
N ASP A 395 -37.45 -5.65 -3.44
CA ASP A 395 -38.92 -5.73 -3.38
C ASP A 395 -39.54 -5.69 -4.77
N GLN A 396 -38.97 -4.94 -5.73
CA GLN A 396 -39.43 -4.90 -7.13
C GLN A 396 -39.21 -6.24 -7.83
N VAL A 397 -38.02 -6.86 -7.67
CA VAL A 397 -37.73 -8.18 -8.23
C VAL A 397 -38.66 -9.24 -7.65
N PHE A 398 -38.96 -9.18 -6.36
CA PHE A 398 -39.88 -10.12 -5.71
C PHE A 398 -41.32 -10.00 -6.24
N ARG A 399 -41.79 -8.76 -6.44
CA ARG A 399 -43.14 -8.50 -7.03
C ARG A 399 -43.23 -8.99 -8.47
N SER A 400 -42.23 -8.75 -9.31
CA SER A 400 -42.21 -9.19 -10.70
C SER A 400 -42.18 -10.73 -10.81
N ASN A 401 -41.48 -11.41 -9.94
CA ASN A 401 -41.44 -12.87 -9.91
C ASN A 401 -42.77 -13.46 -9.43
N LYS A 402 -43.44 -12.81 -8.49
CA LYS A 402 -44.78 -13.25 -8.01
C LYS A 402 -45.83 -13.12 -9.08
N LEU A 403 -45.84 -12.04 -9.85
CA LEU A 403 -46.78 -11.83 -10.98
C LEU A 403 -46.58 -12.88 -12.07
N LYS A 404 -45.33 -13.24 -12.41
CA LYS A 404 -45.03 -14.31 -13.39
C LYS A 404 -45.57 -15.68 -12.96
N VAL A 405 -45.47 -16.01 -11.67
CA VAL A 405 -45.97 -17.30 -11.13
C VAL A 405 -47.50 -17.34 -11.11
N GLU A 406 -48.17 -16.18 -10.97
CA GLU A 406 -49.64 -16.09 -11.05
C GLU A 406 -50.12 -16.20 -12.51
N GLU A 407 -49.41 -15.62 -13.49
CA GLU A 407 -49.71 -15.74 -14.94
C GLU A 407 -49.42 -17.15 -15.49
N ASP A 408 -48.44 -17.89 -14.97
CA ASP A 408 -48.13 -19.27 -15.38
C ASP A 408 -49.13 -20.32 -14.77
N ASN A 409 -49.99 -19.92 -13.83
CA ASN A 409 -50.98 -20.77 -13.18
C ASN A 409 -52.45 -20.48 -13.63
N GLU A 410 -52.67 -19.53 -14.53
CA GLU A 410 -53.93 -19.31 -15.24
C GLU A 410 -53.88 -19.91 -16.66
#